data_7c961c566abac2271d3f83f5709449cf
#
_entry.id   7c961c566abac2271d3f83f5709449cf
#
_cell.length_a   1.000
_cell.length_b   1.000
_cell.length_c   1.000
_cell.angle_alpha   90.00
_cell.angle_beta   90.00
_cell.angle_gamma   90.00
#
_symmetry.space_group_name_H-M   'P 1'
#
loop_
_entity.id
_entity.type
_entity.pdbx_description
1 polymer ?
#
loop_
_entity_poly.entity_id
_entity_poly.type
_entity_poly.pdbx_seq_one_letter_code
_entity_poly.pdbx_strand_id
1 'polypeptide(L)'
;MLRILSNKKNKAALSKKRLRCRKKFLHYFPKGFADATYNAWERNYKWEAHLGWEKMLNKNEFQRLLAAKQYDEISLRAVRVETRTNLLFSFEKMALRDAVKSASGAKAFALGLFNYVYGQTRLQERFESFSEVLASLPRKQTRVLTWPLQTVFGFIGRPDEHIFIKPRVTQIAAEKYDYDFLYRSKPNWETYKSMIGFAEQVREDFSDLHPKDYIDLQSFIWVMGSDEYPD
;
A
#
# COMPACT_ATOMS: atom_id res chain seq x y z
N MET A 1 9.12 38.25 30.58
CA MET A 1 10.21 37.30 30.24
C MET A 1 9.65 35.89 30.40
N LEU A 2 8.98 35.38 29.36
CA LEU A 2 8.33 34.05 29.35
C LEU A 2 9.31 33.02 28.77
N ARG A 3 9.74 32.08 29.61
CA ARG A 3 10.56 30.94 29.23
C ARG A 3 9.69 29.98 28.34
N ILE A 4 10.00 29.92 27.05
CA ILE A 4 9.53 28.90 26.16
C ILE A 4 10.23 27.59 26.54
N LEU A 5 9.56 26.72 27.29
CA LEU A 5 10.00 25.36 27.56
C LEU A 5 9.94 24.55 26.26
N SER A 6 11.08 24.37 25.63
CA SER A 6 11.30 23.46 24.53
C SER A 6 11.08 22.03 25.03
N ASN A 7 9.92 21.45 24.67
CA ASN A 7 9.57 20.06 24.95
C ASN A 7 10.32 19.16 23.94
N LYS A 8 11.63 18.97 24.14
CA LYS A 8 12.38 17.89 23.49
C LYS A 8 11.86 16.57 24.07
N LYS A 9 10.88 15.94 23.38
CA LYS A 9 10.58 14.54 23.61
C LYS A 9 11.91 13.77 23.50
N ASN A 10 12.40 13.20 24.59
CA ASN A 10 13.52 12.27 24.58
C ASN A 10 13.14 11.11 23.66
N LYS A 11 13.70 11.09 22.45
CA LYS A 11 13.53 9.99 21.51
C LYS A 11 14.21 8.78 22.16
N ALA A 12 13.43 7.75 22.52
CA ALA A 12 13.99 6.53 23.09
C ALA A 12 15.04 5.96 22.12
N ALA A 13 16.15 5.43 22.66
CA ALA A 13 17.18 4.84 21.83
C ALA A 13 16.59 3.64 21.04
N LEU A 14 16.88 3.57 19.74
CA LEU A 14 16.44 2.47 18.88
C LEU A 14 16.99 1.13 19.37
N SER A 15 16.18 0.07 19.30
CA SER A 15 16.64 -1.28 19.61
C SER A 15 17.75 -1.74 18.65
N LYS A 16 18.58 -2.71 19.08
CA LYS A 16 19.65 -3.26 18.24
C LYS A 16 19.14 -3.78 16.90
N LYS A 17 17.93 -4.38 16.86
CA LYS A 17 17.29 -4.87 15.65
C LYS A 17 16.92 -3.72 14.71
N ARG A 18 16.30 -2.65 15.22
CA ARG A 18 15.93 -1.46 14.43
C ARG A 18 17.17 -0.76 13.86
N LEU A 19 18.23 -0.63 14.66
CA LEU A 19 19.51 -0.10 14.17
C LEU A 19 20.13 -0.95 13.07
N ARG A 20 20.01 -2.29 13.16
CA ARG A 20 20.47 -3.20 12.10
C ARG A 20 19.66 -3.00 10.81
N CYS A 21 18.34 -2.88 10.91
CA CYS A 21 17.48 -2.58 9.77
C CYS A 21 17.85 -1.24 9.11
N ARG A 22 18.10 -0.20 9.91
CA ARG A 22 18.59 1.09 9.41
C ARG A 22 19.92 0.96 8.68
N LYS A 23 20.88 0.24 9.27
CA LYS A 23 22.19 -0.01 8.65
C LYS A 23 22.05 -0.70 7.31
N LYS A 24 21.21 -1.74 7.21
CA LYS A 24 20.92 -2.43 5.97
C LYS A 24 20.35 -1.49 4.92
N PHE A 25 19.34 -0.69 5.26
CA PHE A 25 18.74 0.27 4.33
C PHE A 25 19.75 1.27 3.79
N LEU A 26 20.58 1.84 4.67
CA LEU A 26 21.61 2.80 4.30
C LEU A 26 22.82 2.17 3.60
N HIS A 27 23.01 0.86 3.71
CA HIS A 27 24.00 0.12 2.92
C HIS A 27 23.61 0.10 1.43
N TYR A 28 22.34 -0.19 1.12
CA TYR A 28 21.86 -0.16 -0.26
C TYR A 28 21.60 1.25 -0.77
N PHE A 29 21.19 2.15 0.11
CA PHE A 29 20.78 3.52 -0.23
C PHE A 29 21.42 4.53 0.73
N PRO A 30 22.70 4.89 0.52
CA PRO A 30 23.48 5.73 1.46
C PRO A 30 22.86 7.08 1.80
N LYS A 31 22.03 7.66 0.90
CA LYS A 31 21.28 8.90 1.14
C LYS A 31 19.84 8.66 1.59
N GLY A 32 19.51 7.43 2.04
CA GLY A 32 18.16 7.05 2.47
C GLY A 32 17.12 7.24 1.36
N PHE A 33 15.96 7.76 1.68
CA PHE A 33 14.88 8.01 0.71
C PHE A 33 15.19 9.11 -0.33
N ALA A 34 16.26 9.88 -0.14
CA ALA A 34 16.76 10.83 -1.12
C ALA A 34 17.79 10.22 -2.09
N ASP A 35 18.15 8.94 -1.92
CA ASP A 35 19.13 8.27 -2.75
C ASP A 35 18.62 8.07 -4.18
N ALA A 36 19.49 8.30 -5.18
CA ALA A 36 19.13 8.13 -6.59
C ALA A 36 18.83 6.68 -6.94
N THR A 37 19.60 5.73 -6.38
CA THR A 37 19.39 4.29 -6.58
C THR A 37 18.07 3.84 -5.93
N TYR A 38 17.74 4.34 -4.73
CA TYR A 38 16.45 4.11 -4.10
C TYR A 38 15.30 4.57 -5.00
N ASN A 39 15.39 5.80 -5.52
CA ASN A 39 14.36 6.32 -6.41
C ASN A 39 14.20 5.45 -7.67
N ALA A 40 15.31 5.07 -8.29
CA ALA A 40 15.29 4.27 -9.52
C ALA A 40 14.73 2.85 -9.30
N TRP A 41 15.09 2.18 -8.21
CA TRP A 41 14.75 0.77 -7.98
C TRP A 41 13.42 0.59 -7.27
N GLU A 42 13.10 1.46 -6.28
CA GLU A 42 11.97 1.23 -5.39
C GLU A 42 10.83 2.24 -5.55
N ARG A 43 11.14 3.53 -5.73
CA ARG A 43 10.11 4.56 -5.67
C ARG A 43 9.47 4.88 -7.03
N ASN A 44 10.27 5.08 -8.09
CA ASN A 44 9.79 5.71 -9.33
C ASN A 44 8.64 4.94 -9.96
N TYR A 45 8.71 3.62 -10.12
CA TYR A 45 7.64 2.86 -10.76
C TYR A 45 6.30 2.88 -9.97
N LYS A 46 6.38 2.95 -8.63
CA LYS A 46 5.20 3.10 -7.75
C LYS A 46 4.61 4.50 -7.88
N TRP A 47 5.47 5.50 -7.91
CA TRP A 47 5.07 6.89 -8.08
C TRP A 47 4.49 7.16 -9.48
N GLU A 48 5.06 6.60 -10.53
CA GLU A 48 4.52 6.66 -11.87
C GLU A 48 3.14 5.99 -11.98
N ALA A 49 2.94 4.89 -11.27
CA ALA A 49 1.61 4.29 -11.18
C ALA A 49 0.60 5.23 -10.49
N HIS A 50 1.02 5.90 -9.41
CA HIS A 50 0.19 6.95 -8.76
C HIS A 50 -0.13 8.10 -9.72
N LEU A 51 0.85 8.64 -10.44
CA LEU A 51 0.62 9.67 -11.45
C LEU A 51 -0.32 9.19 -12.57
N GLY A 52 -0.18 7.93 -12.98
CA GLY A 52 -1.09 7.29 -13.92
C GLY A 52 -2.52 7.19 -13.38
N TRP A 53 -2.68 6.90 -12.09
CA TRP A 53 -3.96 6.91 -11.40
C TRP A 53 -4.57 8.32 -11.39
N GLU A 54 -3.82 9.31 -10.96
CA GLU A 54 -4.27 10.71 -10.95
C GLU A 54 -4.68 11.21 -12.33
N LYS A 55 -4.01 10.76 -13.37
CA LYS A 55 -4.40 11.09 -14.77
C LYS A 55 -5.69 10.40 -15.20
N MET A 56 -5.91 9.15 -14.82
CA MET A 56 -6.99 8.31 -15.39
C MET A 56 -8.19 8.12 -14.45
N LEU A 57 -7.98 8.19 -13.13
CA LEU A 57 -8.96 7.84 -12.11
C LEU A 57 -8.89 8.78 -10.88
N ASN A 58 -8.46 10.05 -11.07
CA ASN A 58 -8.63 11.03 -9.98
C ASN A 58 -10.11 11.12 -9.56
N LYS A 59 -10.37 11.68 -8.39
CA LYS A 59 -11.70 11.69 -7.79
C LYS A 59 -12.79 12.21 -8.74
N ASN A 60 -12.53 13.32 -9.44
CA ASN A 60 -13.52 13.96 -10.30
C ASN A 60 -13.82 13.10 -11.55
N GLU A 61 -12.80 12.57 -12.19
CA GLU A 61 -12.95 11.69 -13.36
C GLU A 61 -13.62 10.38 -12.98
N PHE A 62 -13.28 9.80 -11.82
CA PHE A 62 -13.93 8.61 -11.32
C PHE A 62 -15.43 8.85 -11.09
N GLN A 63 -15.80 9.98 -10.46
CA GLN A 63 -17.20 10.35 -10.25
C GLN A 63 -17.93 10.56 -11.58
N ARG A 64 -17.30 11.19 -12.56
CA ARG A 64 -17.86 11.37 -13.90
C ARG A 64 -18.19 10.03 -14.56
N LEU A 65 -17.25 9.08 -14.50
CA LEU A 65 -17.43 7.73 -15.05
C LEU A 65 -18.54 6.95 -14.31
N LEU A 66 -18.62 7.08 -12.98
CA LEU A 66 -19.69 6.46 -12.19
C LEU A 66 -21.08 7.02 -12.56
N ALA A 67 -21.19 8.35 -12.70
CA ALA A 67 -22.44 9.00 -13.11
C ALA A 67 -22.89 8.55 -14.50
N ALA A 68 -21.92 8.34 -15.41
CA ALA A 68 -22.15 7.81 -16.76
C ALA A 68 -22.34 6.27 -16.78
N LYS A 69 -22.29 5.59 -15.63
CA LYS A 69 -22.37 4.11 -15.49
C LYS A 69 -21.31 3.36 -16.31
N GLN A 70 -20.15 4.00 -16.56
CA GLN A 70 -19.03 3.41 -17.33
C GLN A 70 -18.16 2.52 -16.43
N TYR A 71 -18.75 1.51 -15.81
CA TYR A 71 -18.08 0.63 -14.84
C TYR A 71 -16.96 -0.20 -15.46
N ASP A 72 -17.14 -0.65 -16.71
CA ASP A 72 -16.12 -1.40 -17.46
C ASP A 72 -14.89 -0.54 -17.72
N GLU A 73 -15.08 0.73 -18.09
CA GLU A 73 -13.99 1.68 -18.31
C GLU A 73 -13.21 1.96 -17.01
N ILE A 74 -13.91 2.12 -15.88
CA ILE A 74 -13.26 2.25 -14.56
C ILE A 74 -12.38 1.03 -14.28
N SER A 75 -12.94 -0.16 -14.45
CA SER A 75 -12.22 -1.43 -14.20
C SER A 75 -11.01 -1.58 -15.12
N LEU A 76 -11.18 -1.25 -16.41
CA LEU A 76 -10.09 -1.27 -17.39
C LEU A 76 -8.96 -0.32 -17.03
N ARG A 77 -9.29 0.91 -16.62
CA ARG A 77 -8.30 1.91 -16.22
C ARG A 77 -7.56 1.49 -14.95
N ALA A 78 -8.26 0.98 -13.95
CA ALA A 78 -7.64 0.50 -12.71
C ALA A 78 -6.65 -0.64 -13.01
N VAL A 79 -7.05 -1.65 -13.80
CA VAL A 79 -6.17 -2.74 -14.24
C VAL A 79 -4.98 -2.22 -15.04
N ARG A 80 -5.20 -1.25 -15.94
CA ARG A 80 -4.11 -0.66 -16.76
C ARG A 80 -3.07 0.06 -15.91
N VAL A 81 -3.48 0.78 -14.87
CA VAL A 81 -2.54 1.44 -13.95
C VAL A 81 -1.73 0.40 -13.17
N GLU A 82 -2.40 -0.62 -12.62
CA GLU A 82 -1.74 -1.67 -11.85
C GLU A 82 -0.74 -2.46 -12.70
N THR A 83 -1.06 -2.77 -13.95
CA THR A 83 -0.17 -3.55 -14.84
C THR A 83 1.19 -2.89 -15.12
N ARG A 84 1.34 -1.61 -14.83
CA ARG A 84 2.64 -0.90 -14.90
C ARG A 84 3.51 -1.14 -13.67
N THR A 85 3.00 -1.89 -12.68
CA THR A 85 3.74 -2.25 -11.47
C THR A 85 4.06 -3.75 -11.45
N ASN A 86 4.97 -4.13 -10.56
CA ASN A 86 5.28 -5.52 -10.21
C ASN A 86 4.65 -5.94 -8.86
N LEU A 87 3.68 -5.16 -8.35
CA LEU A 87 3.11 -5.36 -7.03
C LEU A 87 2.28 -6.64 -6.95
N LEU A 88 1.47 -6.94 -7.98
CA LEU A 88 0.66 -8.15 -8.05
C LEU A 88 1.37 -9.27 -8.81
N PHE A 89 1.17 -10.51 -8.38
CA PHE A 89 1.54 -11.68 -9.15
C PHE A 89 0.61 -11.88 -10.36
N SER A 90 1.10 -12.59 -11.38
CA SER A 90 0.34 -12.85 -12.62
C SER A 90 -1.02 -13.47 -12.35
N PHE A 91 -1.12 -14.43 -11.42
CA PHE A 91 -2.38 -15.09 -11.07
C PHE A 91 -3.37 -14.14 -10.38
N GLU A 92 -2.90 -13.16 -9.59
CA GLU A 92 -3.76 -12.12 -8.98
C GLU A 92 -4.30 -11.17 -10.05
N LYS A 93 -3.44 -10.75 -10.99
CA LYS A 93 -3.85 -9.95 -12.16
C LYS A 93 -4.90 -10.66 -13.00
N MET A 94 -4.73 -11.96 -13.24
CA MET A 94 -5.70 -12.78 -13.97
C MET A 94 -7.02 -12.91 -13.22
N ALA A 95 -6.98 -13.18 -11.90
CA ALA A 95 -8.19 -13.31 -11.09
C ALA A 95 -9.03 -12.03 -11.12
N LEU A 96 -8.39 -10.86 -10.96
CA LEU A 96 -9.09 -9.58 -11.05
C LEU A 96 -9.68 -9.34 -12.45
N ARG A 97 -8.88 -9.52 -13.51
CA ARG A 97 -9.35 -9.33 -14.89
C ARG A 97 -10.58 -10.21 -15.22
N ASP A 98 -10.56 -11.45 -14.76
CA ASP A 98 -11.69 -12.37 -15.00
C ASP A 98 -12.93 -11.95 -14.20
N ALA A 99 -12.74 -11.48 -12.96
CA ALA A 99 -13.82 -11.03 -12.09
C ALA A 99 -14.56 -9.80 -12.63
N VAL A 100 -13.85 -8.87 -13.26
CA VAL A 100 -14.43 -7.61 -13.79
C VAL A 100 -14.86 -7.69 -15.25
N LYS A 101 -14.80 -8.86 -15.89
CA LYS A 101 -15.32 -9.05 -17.27
C LYS A 101 -16.84 -9.00 -17.35
N SER A 102 -17.53 -9.44 -16.31
CA SER A 102 -18.99 -9.38 -16.28
C SER A 102 -19.47 -7.98 -15.89
N ALA A 103 -20.59 -7.54 -16.46
CA ALA A 103 -21.17 -6.22 -16.13
C ALA A 103 -21.45 -6.07 -14.63
N SER A 104 -21.90 -7.13 -13.95
CA SER A 104 -22.13 -7.14 -12.51
C SER A 104 -20.82 -7.03 -11.71
N GLY A 105 -19.79 -7.77 -12.13
CA GLY A 105 -18.46 -7.71 -11.49
C GLY A 105 -17.80 -6.35 -11.68
N ALA A 106 -17.82 -5.78 -12.89
CA ALA A 106 -17.32 -4.44 -13.16
C ALA A 106 -18.04 -3.38 -12.32
N LYS A 107 -19.37 -3.44 -12.24
CA LYS A 107 -20.18 -2.52 -11.43
C LYS A 107 -19.83 -2.61 -9.95
N ALA A 108 -19.81 -3.83 -9.37
CA ALA A 108 -19.51 -4.04 -7.97
C ALA A 108 -18.09 -3.54 -7.64
N PHE A 109 -17.10 -3.90 -8.46
CA PHE A 109 -15.72 -3.46 -8.30
C PHE A 109 -15.58 -1.93 -8.38
N ALA A 110 -16.16 -1.29 -9.41
CA ALA A 110 -16.06 0.16 -9.60
C ALA A 110 -16.65 0.95 -8.41
N LEU A 111 -17.82 0.56 -7.93
CA LEU A 111 -18.48 1.22 -6.80
C LEU A 111 -17.70 1.00 -5.50
N GLY A 112 -17.27 -0.25 -5.22
CA GLY A 112 -16.48 -0.56 -4.04
C GLY A 112 -15.12 0.12 -4.04
N LEU A 113 -14.44 0.14 -5.19
CA LEU A 113 -13.14 0.80 -5.36
C LEU A 113 -13.23 2.31 -5.13
N PHE A 114 -14.26 2.98 -5.65
CA PHE A 114 -14.47 4.40 -5.40
C PHE A 114 -14.64 4.68 -3.91
N ASN A 115 -15.51 3.91 -3.24
CA ASN A 115 -15.72 4.07 -1.80
C ASN A 115 -14.42 3.81 -1.01
N TYR A 116 -13.65 2.80 -1.38
CA TYR A 116 -12.39 2.47 -0.71
C TYR A 116 -11.36 3.60 -0.82
N VAL A 117 -11.18 4.16 -2.02
CA VAL A 117 -10.14 5.18 -2.28
C VAL A 117 -10.60 6.59 -1.90
N TYR A 118 -11.86 6.95 -2.16
CA TYR A 118 -12.37 8.33 -2.07
C TYR A 118 -13.55 8.52 -1.12
N GLY A 119 -14.02 7.46 -0.47
CA GLY A 119 -15.11 7.50 0.50
C GLY A 119 -14.81 8.44 1.68
N GLN A 120 -15.85 8.91 2.34
CA GLN A 120 -15.76 9.88 3.45
C GLN A 120 -15.91 9.22 4.83
N THR A 121 -16.25 7.93 4.88
CA THR A 121 -16.35 7.19 6.13
C THR A 121 -14.96 6.80 6.64
N ARG A 122 -14.90 6.27 7.88
CA ARG A 122 -13.63 5.83 8.48
C ARG A 122 -12.92 4.81 7.60
N LEU A 123 -11.59 4.85 7.59
CA LEU A 123 -10.77 3.92 6.79
C LEU A 123 -11.11 2.46 7.06
N GLN A 124 -11.41 2.10 8.31
CA GLN A 124 -11.85 0.76 8.66
C GLN A 124 -13.10 0.34 7.89
N GLU A 125 -14.15 1.15 7.92
CA GLU A 125 -15.41 0.86 7.22
C GLU A 125 -15.22 0.72 5.72
N ARG A 126 -14.40 1.58 5.13
CA ARG A 126 -14.05 1.52 3.70
C ARG A 126 -13.27 0.26 3.36
N PHE A 127 -12.31 -0.11 4.20
CA PHE A 127 -11.51 -1.32 4.05
C PHE A 127 -12.38 -2.60 4.13
N GLU A 128 -13.23 -2.69 5.16
CA GLU A 128 -14.11 -3.84 5.36
C GLU A 128 -15.13 -3.97 4.22
N SER A 129 -15.79 -2.88 3.84
CA SER A 129 -16.71 -2.84 2.70
C SER A 129 -16.05 -3.28 1.39
N PHE A 130 -14.83 -2.81 1.12
CA PHE A 130 -14.10 -3.25 -0.08
C PHE A 130 -13.68 -4.72 -0.01
N SER A 131 -13.37 -5.25 1.17
CA SER A 131 -13.11 -6.69 1.38
C SER A 131 -14.35 -7.54 1.03
N GLU A 132 -15.55 -7.08 1.41
CA GLU A 132 -16.81 -7.75 1.06
C GLU A 132 -17.04 -7.73 -0.46
N VAL A 133 -16.80 -6.60 -1.10
CA VAL A 133 -16.88 -6.48 -2.56
C VAL A 133 -15.94 -7.47 -3.23
N LEU A 134 -14.65 -7.49 -2.87
CA LEU A 134 -13.66 -8.42 -3.46
C LEU A 134 -14.02 -9.88 -3.21
N ALA A 135 -14.60 -10.20 -2.03
CA ALA A 135 -15.06 -11.55 -1.72
C ALA A 135 -16.25 -12.00 -2.56
N SER A 136 -17.13 -11.08 -2.95
CA SER A 136 -18.34 -11.32 -3.72
C SER A 136 -18.12 -11.37 -5.23
N LEU A 137 -16.96 -10.91 -5.71
CA LEU A 137 -16.67 -10.87 -7.16
C LEU A 137 -16.66 -12.28 -7.78
N PRO A 138 -17.15 -12.42 -9.02
CA PRO A 138 -17.09 -13.68 -9.74
C PRO A 138 -15.67 -14.24 -9.82
N ARG A 139 -15.51 -15.52 -9.54
CA ARG A 139 -14.21 -16.19 -9.70
C ARG A 139 -14.31 -17.37 -10.64
N LYS A 140 -13.28 -17.56 -11.45
CA LYS A 140 -13.11 -18.78 -12.25
C LYS A 140 -12.34 -19.86 -11.47
N GLN A 141 -11.13 -19.55 -11.05
CA GLN A 141 -10.22 -20.47 -10.38
C GLN A 141 -9.70 -19.86 -9.06
N THR A 142 -9.07 -18.69 -9.12
CA THR A 142 -8.42 -18.03 -7.99
C THR A 142 -9.35 -17.02 -7.34
N ARG A 143 -9.37 -16.99 -6.02
CA ARG A 143 -10.11 -15.96 -5.26
C ARG A 143 -9.52 -14.57 -5.52
N VAL A 144 -10.40 -13.56 -5.60
CA VAL A 144 -10.00 -12.16 -5.78
C VAL A 144 -9.56 -11.54 -4.44
N LEU A 145 -10.21 -11.90 -3.33
CA LEU A 145 -9.85 -11.39 -2.02
C LEU A 145 -8.51 -11.99 -1.55
N THR A 146 -7.43 -11.29 -1.83
CA THR A 146 -6.07 -11.53 -1.32
C THR A 146 -5.53 -10.24 -0.72
N TRP A 147 -4.49 -10.31 0.12
CA TRP A 147 -3.85 -9.11 0.68
C TRP A 147 -3.34 -8.14 -0.38
N PRO A 148 -2.61 -8.60 -1.43
CA PRO A 148 -2.17 -7.70 -2.48
C PRO A 148 -3.33 -7.02 -3.21
N LEU A 149 -4.38 -7.75 -3.61
CA LEU A 149 -5.53 -7.16 -4.30
C LEU A 149 -6.35 -6.22 -3.42
N GLN A 150 -6.49 -6.53 -2.12
CA GLN A 150 -7.18 -5.66 -1.16
C GLN A 150 -6.49 -4.30 -1.02
N THR A 151 -5.15 -4.25 -1.13
CA THR A 151 -4.40 -3.05 -0.74
C THR A 151 -3.76 -2.29 -1.89
N VAL A 152 -3.59 -2.90 -3.08
CA VAL A 152 -2.85 -2.29 -4.19
C VAL A 152 -3.47 -0.99 -4.70
N PHE A 153 -4.79 -0.95 -4.86
CA PHE A 153 -5.45 0.22 -5.46
C PHE A 153 -5.53 1.42 -4.51
N GLY A 154 -5.74 1.18 -3.22
CA GLY A 154 -5.62 2.23 -2.21
C GLY A 154 -4.20 2.80 -2.18
N PHE A 155 -3.20 1.93 -2.17
CA PHE A 155 -1.78 2.31 -2.17
C PHE A 155 -1.37 3.11 -3.42
N ILE A 156 -1.85 2.72 -4.61
CA ILE A 156 -1.59 3.47 -5.83
C ILE A 156 -2.38 4.78 -5.85
N GLY A 157 -3.65 4.75 -5.49
CA GLY A 157 -4.55 5.90 -5.59
C GLY A 157 -4.30 6.97 -4.52
N ARG A 158 -4.00 6.56 -3.29
CA ARG A 158 -3.82 7.43 -2.13
C ARG A 158 -2.66 6.93 -1.26
N PRO A 159 -1.40 7.08 -1.73
CA PRO A 159 -0.21 6.67 -0.98
C PRO A 159 0.04 7.50 0.28
N ASP A 160 -0.71 8.56 0.49
CA ASP A 160 -0.79 9.35 1.71
C ASP A 160 -1.66 8.70 2.81
N GLU A 161 -2.56 7.79 2.44
CA GLU A 161 -3.55 7.18 3.34
C GLU A 161 -3.46 5.65 3.41
N HIS A 162 -3.05 5.01 2.32
CA HIS A 162 -3.08 3.56 2.17
C HIS A 162 -1.70 2.96 2.00
N ILE A 163 -1.46 1.80 2.63
CA ILE A 163 -0.22 1.04 2.49
C ILE A 163 -0.49 -0.34 1.86
N PHE A 164 0.46 -0.82 1.05
CA PHE A 164 0.40 -2.12 0.38
C PHE A 164 0.97 -3.23 1.26
N ILE A 165 0.31 -4.40 1.27
CA ILE A 165 0.75 -5.59 2.00
C ILE A 165 1.18 -6.70 1.05
N LYS A 166 2.45 -7.13 1.16
CA LYS A 166 2.99 -8.37 0.60
C LYS A 166 3.24 -9.33 1.77
N PRO A 167 2.36 -10.30 2.05
CA PRO A 167 2.30 -11.00 3.34
C PRO A 167 3.62 -11.54 3.85
N ARG A 168 4.29 -12.41 3.09
CA ARG A 168 5.55 -13.02 3.52
C ARG A 168 6.64 -11.99 3.79
N VAL A 169 6.81 -11.05 2.89
CA VAL A 169 7.83 -9.98 3.02
C VAL A 169 7.54 -9.12 4.26
N THR A 170 6.27 -8.73 4.46
CA THR A 170 5.88 -7.93 5.63
C THR A 170 6.14 -8.66 6.95
N GLN A 171 5.84 -9.97 7.04
CA GLN A 171 6.09 -10.76 8.25
C GLN A 171 7.59 -10.86 8.55
N ILE A 172 8.43 -11.16 7.55
CA ILE A 172 9.89 -11.23 7.71
C ILE A 172 10.45 -9.86 8.12
N ALA A 173 9.99 -8.78 7.50
CA ALA A 173 10.42 -7.43 7.84
C ALA A 173 10.06 -7.06 9.29
N ALA A 174 8.85 -7.38 9.74
CA ALA A 174 8.39 -7.11 11.09
C ALA A 174 9.22 -7.88 12.13
N GLU A 175 9.54 -9.15 11.88
CA GLU A 175 10.41 -9.96 12.74
C GLU A 175 11.82 -9.36 12.85
N LYS A 176 12.42 -8.98 11.71
CA LYS A 176 13.75 -8.34 11.68
C LYS A 176 13.74 -6.99 12.38
N TYR A 177 12.62 -6.26 12.31
CA TYR A 177 12.45 -4.94 12.91
C TYR A 177 12.10 -4.97 14.40
N ASP A 178 11.72 -6.14 14.92
CA ASP A 178 11.20 -6.30 16.29
C ASP A 178 9.86 -5.60 16.48
N TYR A 179 8.96 -5.79 15.53
CA TYR A 179 7.60 -5.31 15.56
C TYR A 179 6.61 -6.48 15.68
N ASP A 180 5.68 -6.39 16.62
CA ASP A 180 4.63 -7.40 16.82
C ASP A 180 3.53 -7.24 15.77
N PHE A 181 3.74 -7.85 14.60
CA PHE A 181 2.83 -7.76 13.47
C PHE A 181 1.69 -8.77 13.59
N LEU A 182 0.49 -8.29 13.80
CA LEU A 182 -0.71 -9.11 13.91
C LEU A 182 -1.17 -9.59 12.54
N TYR A 183 -0.66 -10.74 12.08
CA TYR A 183 -0.98 -11.26 10.77
C TYR A 183 -2.06 -12.34 10.79
N ARG A 184 -3.04 -12.21 9.87
CA ARG A 184 -3.99 -13.26 9.48
C ARG A 184 -4.00 -13.41 7.96
N SER A 185 -4.14 -14.64 7.47
CA SER A 185 -4.06 -14.94 6.02
C SER A 185 -5.21 -14.35 5.21
N LYS A 186 -6.42 -14.24 5.79
CA LYS A 186 -7.56 -13.56 5.18
C LYS A 186 -7.49 -12.06 5.49
N PRO A 187 -7.62 -11.17 4.50
CA PRO A 187 -7.70 -9.73 4.75
C PRO A 187 -8.72 -9.38 5.84
N ASN A 188 -8.29 -8.57 6.80
CA ASN A 188 -9.08 -8.10 7.93
C ASN A 188 -8.48 -6.79 8.48
N TRP A 189 -9.29 -6.02 9.19
CA TRP A 189 -8.90 -4.71 9.68
C TRP A 189 -7.75 -4.75 10.70
N GLU A 190 -7.73 -5.72 11.62
CA GLU A 190 -6.71 -5.79 12.67
C GLU A 190 -5.30 -5.95 12.09
N THR A 191 -5.15 -6.82 11.08
CA THR A 191 -3.88 -6.97 10.35
C THR A 191 -3.53 -5.69 9.59
N TYR A 192 -4.51 -5.05 8.91
CA TYR A 192 -4.25 -3.81 8.18
C TYR A 192 -3.87 -2.66 9.11
N LYS A 193 -4.57 -2.52 10.23
CA LYS A 193 -4.22 -1.57 11.29
C LYS A 193 -2.83 -1.81 11.86
N SER A 194 -2.46 -3.09 12.09
CA SER A 194 -1.11 -3.46 12.52
C SER A 194 -0.05 -3.08 11.48
N MET A 195 -0.35 -3.23 10.18
CA MET A 195 0.55 -2.80 9.11
C MET A 195 0.75 -1.28 9.08
N ILE A 196 -0.33 -0.51 9.24
CA ILE A 196 -0.24 0.95 9.38
C ILE A 196 0.62 1.31 10.59
N GLY A 197 0.38 0.69 11.74
CA GLY A 197 1.16 0.91 12.96
C GLY A 197 2.65 0.59 12.77
N PHE A 198 2.97 -0.49 12.05
CA PHE A 198 4.35 -0.82 11.71
C PHE A 198 5.01 0.25 10.84
N ALA A 199 4.33 0.70 9.81
CA ALA A 199 4.83 1.76 8.94
C ALA A 199 5.03 3.08 9.68
N GLU A 200 4.10 3.47 10.54
CA GLU A 200 4.22 4.69 11.34
C GLU A 200 5.36 4.59 12.37
N GLN A 201 5.62 3.41 12.94
CA GLN A 201 6.78 3.19 13.79
C GLN A 201 8.09 3.38 13.00
N VAL A 202 8.16 2.88 11.75
CA VAL A 202 9.30 3.13 10.85
C VAL A 202 9.45 4.62 10.56
N ARG A 203 8.34 5.32 10.29
CA ARG A 203 8.33 6.78 10.05
C ARG A 203 8.89 7.56 11.23
N GLU A 204 8.46 7.21 12.43
CA GLU A 204 8.94 7.87 13.66
C GLU A 204 10.42 7.58 13.91
N ASP A 205 10.83 6.32 13.86
CA ASP A 205 12.19 5.87 14.14
C ASP A 205 13.22 6.49 13.17
N PHE A 206 12.84 6.65 11.90
CA PHE A 206 13.72 7.14 10.83
C PHE A 206 13.25 8.47 10.25
N SER A 207 12.63 9.30 11.08
CA SER A 207 12.14 10.64 10.68
C SER A 207 13.24 11.56 10.13
N ASP A 208 14.49 11.35 10.51
CA ASP A 208 15.67 12.02 9.98
C ASP A 208 16.01 11.65 8.53
N LEU A 209 15.48 10.54 8.01
CA LEU A 209 15.58 10.16 6.60
C LEU A 209 14.44 10.75 5.75
N HIS A 210 13.50 11.47 6.36
CA HIS A 210 12.40 12.20 5.74
C HIS A 210 11.53 11.33 4.79
N PRO A 211 10.93 10.20 5.25
CA PRO A 211 9.99 9.43 4.44
C PRO A 211 8.77 10.28 4.09
N LYS A 212 8.39 10.34 2.81
CA LYS A 212 7.36 11.24 2.28
C LYS A 212 5.94 10.70 2.47
N ASP A 213 5.76 9.43 2.16
CA ASP A 213 4.45 8.76 2.06
C ASP A 213 4.57 7.26 2.35
N TYR A 214 3.49 6.51 2.18
CA TYR A 214 3.53 5.06 2.36
C TYR A 214 4.29 4.32 1.25
N ILE A 215 4.63 4.96 0.13
CA ILE A 215 5.55 4.36 -0.85
C ILE A 215 6.93 4.17 -0.23
N ASP A 216 7.45 5.21 0.44
CA ASP A 216 8.75 5.13 1.11
C ASP A 216 8.75 4.07 2.24
N LEU A 217 7.70 4.05 3.06
CA LEU A 217 7.59 3.13 4.18
C LEU A 217 7.41 1.66 3.71
N GLN A 218 6.60 1.44 2.70
CA GLN A 218 6.43 0.11 2.10
C GLN A 218 7.73 -0.37 1.44
N SER A 219 8.45 0.53 0.77
CA SER A 219 9.75 0.20 0.17
C SER A 219 10.80 -0.15 1.23
N PHE A 220 10.85 0.56 2.36
CA PHE A 220 11.69 0.16 3.49
C PHE A 220 11.35 -1.25 3.97
N ILE A 221 10.06 -1.54 4.18
CA ILE A 221 9.58 -2.85 4.63
C ILE A 221 9.95 -3.93 3.59
N TRP A 222 9.83 -3.61 2.29
CA TRP A 222 10.27 -4.49 1.20
C TRP A 222 11.75 -4.83 1.29
N VAL A 223 12.61 -3.83 1.44
CA VAL A 223 14.08 -4.01 1.56
C VAL A 223 14.44 -4.88 2.77
N MET A 224 13.69 -4.77 3.88
CA MET A 224 13.95 -5.59 5.07
C MET A 224 13.53 -7.06 4.89
N GLY A 225 12.46 -7.33 4.17
CA GLY A 225 11.85 -8.65 4.12
C GLY A 225 12.02 -9.42 2.82
N SER A 226 12.47 -8.76 1.74
CA SER A 226 12.66 -9.39 0.43
C SER A 226 14.03 -10.06 0.30
N ASP A 227 14.06 -11.18 -0.43
CA ASP A 227 15.28 -11.88 -0.82
C ASP A 227 16.08 -11.10 -1.91
N GLU A 228 15.48 -10.08 -2.53
CA GLU A 228 16.17 -9.18 -3.47
C GLU A 228 17.27 -8.32 -2.79
N TYR A 229 17.16 -8.17 -1.47
CA TYR A 229 18.09 -7.42 -0.64
C TYR A 229 18.64 -8.35 0.46
N PRO A 230 19.67 -9.15 0.19
CA PRO A 230 20.33 -9.99 1.19
C PRO A 230 20.91 -9.17 2.35
N ASP A 231 21.05 -9.82 3.55
CA ASP A 231 21.60 -9.16 4.76
C ASP A 231 23.12 -9.02 4.71
#